data_5c558843b8808c951d589445b618d333
#
_entry.id   5c558843b8808c951d589445b618d333
#
_cell.length_a   1.000
_cell.length_b   1.000
_cell.length_c   1.000
_cell.angle_alpha   90.00
_cell.angle_beta   90.00
_cell.angle_gamma   90.00
#
_symmetry.space_group_name_H-M   'P 1'
#
loop_
_entity.id
_entity.type
_entity.pdbx_description
1 polymer ?
#
loop_
_entity_poly.entity_id
_entity_poly.type
_entity_poly.pdbx_seq_one_letter_code
_entity_poly.pdbx_strand_id
1 'polypeptide(L)'
;MTTCPSGVNYMHLIDHGRSHIEKTYKRPFKDRVMRSFLSKVLSNSTYFKTVAILTQLIRPFRFIFPKKLSEMINLMPRKFPKKTLSRKRIYPAENKKKPVARVALLTGCVQKVISPQINEATIRLLNRHNIEVVVPKQIKCCGSLNHHLGKEQSAHLTFKRNISTWYDEYLKNGLDAIISNTSGCGTTLKDYGFIFRSDKDFKKKAKKISELTKDI
;
A
#
# COMPACT_ATOMS: atom_id res chain seq x y z
N MET A 1 -10.67 -5.39 -14.59
CA MET A 1 -10.85 -4.63 -15.83
C MET A 1 -11.44 -5.58 -16.87
N THR A 2 -12.74 -5.53 -17.03
CA THR A 2 -13.51 -6.44 -17.88
C THR A 2 -13.94 -5.78 -19.20
N THR A 3 -13.40 -4.61 -19.49
CA THR A 3 -13.82 -3.75 -20.63
C THR A 3 -13.14 -4.07 -21.96
N CYS A 4 -12.16 -4.99 -21.99
CA CYS A 4 -11.53 -5.39 -23.25
C CYS A 4 -12.29 -6.57 -23.88
N PRO A 5 -12.93 -6.42 -25.06
CA PRO A 5 -13.69 -7.50 -25.70
C PRO A 5 -12.82 -8.73 -26.05
N SER A 6 -11.51 -8.52 -26.25
CA SER A 6 -10.54 -9.61 -26.53
C SER A 6 -9.99 -10.31 -25.28
N GLY A 7 -10.50 -10.00 -24.08
CA GLY A 7 -10.09 -10.62 -22.83
C GLY A 7 -8.65 -10.31 -22.37
N VAL A 8 -8.00 -9.32 -22.96
CA VAL A 8 -6.62 -8.94 -22.60
C VAL A 8 -6.58 -8.32 -21.22
N ASN A 9 -5.73 -8.84 -20.34
CA ASN A 9 -5.44 -8.23 -19.05
C ASN A 9 -4.52 -7.00 -19.22
N TYR A 10 -5.15 -5.85 -19.50
CA TYR A 10 -4.45 -4.60 -19.77
C TYR A 10 -3.54 -4.15 -18.63
N MET A 11 -3.86 -4.47 -17.38
CA MET A 11 -3.04 -4.12 -16.21
C MET A 11 -1.66 -4.78 -16.31
N HIS A 12 -1.60 -6.08 -16.57
CA HIS A 12 -0.33 -6.81 -16.70
C HIS A 12 0.49 -6.33 -17.89
N LEU A 13 -0.19 -6.03 -19.02
CA LEU A 13 0.48 -5.53 -20.22
C LEU A 13 1.13 -4.17 -19.96
N ILE A 14 0.40 -3.24 -19.30
CA ILE A 14 0.93 -1.89 -19.05
C ILE A 14 2.06 -1.88 -18.02
N ASP A 15 1.99 -2.74 -16.99
CA ASP A 15 3.04 -2.83 -15.99
C ASP A 15 4.32 -3.44 -16.58
N HIS A 16 4.18 -4.43 -17.47
CA HIS A 16 5.31 -4.95 -18.25
C HIS A 16 5.92 -3.86 -19.15
N GLY A 17 5.09 -3.13 -19.90
CA GLY A 17 5.53 -2.02 -20.74
C GLY A 17 6.24 -0.91 -19.94
N ARG A 18 5.74 -0.55 -18.76
CA ARG A 18 6.38 0.44 -17.87
C ARG A 18 7.73 -0.03 -17.37
N SER A 19 7.88 -1.31 -17.02
CA SER A 19 9.17 -1.89 -16.64
C SER A 19 10.17 -1.86 -17.80
N HIS A 20 9.73 -2.22 -19.01
CA HIS A 20 10.54 -2.14 -20.21
C HIS A 20 11.02 -0.70 -20.50
N ILE A 21 10.09 0.27 -20.49
CA ILE A 21 10.41 1.68 -20.72
C ILE A 21 11.38 2.22 -19.65
N GLU A 22 11.24 1.83 -18.40
CA GLU A 22 12.15 2.29 -17.32
C GLU A 22 13.58 1.76 -17.54
N LYS A 23 13.75 0.60 -18.17
CA LYS A 23 15.05 -0.01 -18.47
C LYS A 23 15.69 0.55 -19.77
N THR A 24 14.90 0.90 -20.77
CA THR A 24 15.37 1.24 -22.13
C THR A 24 15.38 2.73 -22.42
N TYR A 25 14.41 3.48 -21.90
CA TYR A 25 14.25 4.90 -22.21
C TYR A 25 14.98 5.80 -21.20
N LYS A 26 15.91 6.63 -21.72
CA LYS A 26 16.61 7.64 -20.90
C LYS A 26 15.72 8.88 -20.71
N ARG A 27 15.02 8.92 -19.58
CA ARG A 27 14.16 10.05 -19.23
C ARG A 27 14.96 11.34 -19.00
N PRO A 28 14.39 12.52 -19.30
CA PRO A 28 14.95 13.80 -18.92
C PRO A 28 15.26 13.87 -17.43
N PHE A 29 16.30 14.62 -17.06
CA PHE A 29 16.77 14.70 -15.67
C PHE A 29 15.66 15.08 -14.67
N LYS A 30 14.83 16.08 -15.03
CA LYS A 30 13.71 16.54 -14.19
C LYS A 30 12.71 15.41 -13.87
N ASP A 31 12.34 14.63 -14.88
CA ASP A 31 11.42 13.50 -14.70
C ASP A 31 12.03 12.40 -13.84
N ARG A 32 13.32 12.11 -14.01
CA ARG A 32 14.04 11.12 -13.18
C ARG A 32 14.04 11.53 -11.71
N VAL A 33 14.36 12.80 -11.43
CA VAL A 33 14.39 13.33 -10.07
C VAL A 33 12.98 13.27 -9.45
N MET A 34 11.96 13.75 -10.17
CA MET A 34 10.57 13.74 -9.70
C MET A 34 10.08 12.31 -9.40
N ARG A 35 10.29 11.36 -10.31
CA ARG A 35 9.91 9.95 -10.13
C ARG A 35 10.66 9.28 -8.98
N SER A 36 11.94 9.61 -8.79
CA SER A 36 12.72 9.11 -7.67
C SER A 36 12.24 9.68 -6.34
N PHE A 37 11.94 10.97 -6.30
CA PHE A 37 11.36 11.65 -5.15
C PHE A 37 10.01 11.03 -4.76
N LEU A 38 9.07 10.93 -5.68
CA LEU A 38 7.75 10.33 -5.46
C LEU A 38 7.88 8.87 -4.96
N SER A 39 8.72 8.08 -5.60
CA SER A 39 8.99 6.69 -5.23
C SER A 39 9.46 6.56 -3.78
N LYS A 40 10.39 7.40 -3.33
CA LYS A 40 10.94 7.35 -1.97
C LYS A 40 9.97 7.93 -0.94
N VAL A 41 9.37 9.08 -1.24
CA VAL A 41 8.52 9.81 -0.29
C VAL A 41 7.19 9.09 -0.09
N LEU A 42 6.46 8.76 -1.16
CA LEU A 42 5.13 8.16 -1.04
C LEU A 42 5.16 6.70 -0.56
N SER A 43 6.25 5.97 -0.82
CA SER A 43 6.40 4.58 -0.32
C SER A 43 6.78 4.49 1.16
N ASN A 44 7.18 5.59 1.78
CA ASN A 44 7.63 5.62 3.16
C ASN A 44 6.84 6.65 3.97
N SER A 45 6.02 6.17 4.90
CA SER A 45 5.14 7.05 5.69
C SER A 45 5.88 8.06 6.58
N THR A 46 7.13 7.78 6.96
CA THR A 46 7.94 8.73 7.74
C THR A 46 8.37 9.88 6.85
N TYR A 47 8.96 9.58 5.68
CA TYR A 47 9.34 10.60 4.71
C TYR A 47 8.14 11.39 4.22
N PHE A 48 7.04 10.69 3.92
CA PHE A 48 5.80 11.37 3.51
C PHE A 48 5.29 12.33 4.59
N LYS A 49 5.27 11.92 5.86
CA LYS A 49 4.88 12.78 6.98
C LYS A 49 5.78 14.00 7.11
N THR A 50 7.10 13.83 7.02
CA THR A 50 8.07 14.95 7.08
C THR A 50 7.82 15.94 5.96
N VAL A 51 7.72 15.47 4.72
CA VAL A 51 7.42 16.33 3.55
C VAL A 51 6.07 17.01 3.72
N ALA A 52 5.06 16.32 4.21
CA ALA A 52 3.74 16.89 4.42
C ALA A 52 3.73 17.99 5.51
N ILE A 53 4.52 17.85 6.59
CA ILE A 53 4.69 18.89 7.60
C ILE A 53 5.42 20.11 6.99
N LEU A 54 6.52 19.88 6.26
CA LEU A 54 7.24 20.96 5.57
C LEU A 54 6.32 21.70 4.58
N THR A 55 5.48 20.97 3.86
CA THR A 55 4.50 21.55 2.94
C THR A 55 3.51 22.47 3.66
N GLN A 56 3.13 22.18 4.91
CA GLN A 56 2.27 23.08 5.70
C GLN A 56 2.98 24.40 6.04
N LEU A 57 4.27 24.37 6.34
CA LEU A 57 5.06 25.55 6.65
C LEU A 57 5.22 26.48 5.43
N ILE A 58 5.41 25.93 4.24
CA ILE A 58 5.55 26.70 3.00
C ILE A 58 4.20 27.09 2.36
N ARG A 59 3.10 26.55 2.82
CA ARG A 59 1.76 26.81 2.26
C ARG A 59 1.36 28.28 2.18
N PRO A 60 1.65 29.16 3.15
CA PRO A 60 1.36 30.60 3.05
C PRO A 60 2.05 31.25 1.83
N PHE A 61 3.23 30.75 1.46
CA PHE A 61 4.05 31.25 0.36
C PHE A 61 3.80 30.56 -0.98
N ARG A 62 2.70 29.81 -1.10
CA ARG A 62 2.40 28.98 -2.30
C ARG A 62 2.34 29.77 -3.61
N PHE A 63 2.02 31.07 -3.54
CA PHE A 63 1.92 31.96 -4.71
C PHE A 63 3.27 32.22 -5.39
N ILE A 64 4.39 32.00 -4.67
CA ILE A 64 5.77 32.15 -5.21
C ILE A 64 6.13 30.96 -6.12
N PHE A 65 5.44 29.83 -5.96
CA PHE A 65 5.78 28.58 -6.68
C PHE A 65 5.03 28.48 -8.02
N PRO A 66 5.61 27.77 -9.02
CA PRO A 66 4.92 27.47 -10.26
C PRO A 66 3.56 26.79 -10.00
N LYS A 67 2.58 27.06 -10.86
CA LYS A 67 1.18 26.58 -10.73
C LYS A 67 1.06 25.11 -10.34
N LYS A 68 1.78 24.21 -11.04
CA LYS A 68 1.79 22.76 -10.74
C LYS A 68 2.19 22.45 -9.29
N LEU A 69 3.20 23.10 -8.78
CA LEU A 69 3.67 22.89 -7.40
C LEU A 69 2.71 23.48 -6.38
N SER A 70 2.16 24.67 -6.66
CA SER A 70 1.12 25.30 -5.84
C SER A 70 -0.12 24.41 -5.71
N GLU A 71 -0.55 23.75 -6.79
CA GLU A 71 -1.67 22.79 -6.78
C GLU A 71 -1.34 21.54 -5.94
N MET A 72 -0.12 21.01 -6.05
CA MET A 72 0.33 19.89 -5.19
C MET A 72 0.35 20.27 -3.71
N ILE A 73 0.78 21.48 -3.36
CA ILE A 73 0.75 22.01 -1.99
C ILE A 73 -0.70 22.09 -1.48
N ASN A 74 -1.66 22.46 -2.35
CA ASN A 74 -3.06 22.56 -1.99
C ASN A 74 -3.73 21.20 -1.74
N LEU A 75 -3.25 20.13 -2.38
CA LEU A 75 -3.74 18.76 -2.15
C LEU A 75 -3.40 18.23 -0.75
N MET A 76 -2.40 18.79 -0.08
CA MET A 76 -2.05 18.36 1.27
C MET A 76 -3.10 18.84 2.29
N PRO A 77 -3.46 18.00 3.28
CA PRO A 77 -4.43 18.38 4.29
C PRO A 77 -3.96 19.61 5.08
N ARG A 78 -4.89 20.52 5.40
CA ARG A 78 -4.59 21.72 6.21
C ARG A 78 -4.18 21.38 7.64
N LYS A 79 -4.78 20.33 8.20
CA LYS A 79 -4.47 19.82 9.55
C LYS A 79 -4.25 18.33 9.47
N PHE A 80 -3.21 17.83 10.12
CA PHE A 80 -3.05 16.40 10.27
C PHE A 80 -3.98 15.91 11.37
N PRO A 81 -4.69 14.80 11.13
CA PRO A 81 -5.51 14.19 12.17
C PRO A 81 -4.62 13.79 13.33
N LYS A 82 -5.13 13.93 14.55
CA LYS A 82 -4.48 13.37 15.75
C LYS A 82 -4.25 11.89 15.51
N LYS A 83 -3.09 11.40 15.94
CA LYS A 83 -2.71 10.00 15.76
C LYS A 83 -3.60 9.16 16.67
N THR A 84 -4.55 8.46 16.09
CA THR A 84 -5.59 7.74 16.82
C THR A 84 -5.32 6.24 16.85
N LEU A 85 -4.73 5.65 15.80
CA LEU A 85 -4.33 4.24 15.83
C LEU A 85 -3.32 3.99 16.96
N SER A 86 -3.77 3.25 17.96
CA SER A 86 -2.91 2.66 18.98
C SER A 86 -1.76 1.91 18.29
N ARG A 87 -0.57 1.91 18.89
CA ARG A 87 0.57 1.11 18.41
C ARG A 87 0.40 -0.39 18.66
N LYS A 88 -0.81 -0.83 19.02
CA LYS A 88 -1.09 -2.24 19.23
C LYS A 88 -0.85 -3.01 17.94
N ARG A 89 -0.32 -4.22 18.08
CA ARG A 89 -0.17 -5.16 16.99
C ARG A 89 -1.45 -5.94 16.73
N ILE A 90 -2.19 -6.22 17.78
CA ILE A 90 -3.42 -7.01 17.77
C ILE A 90 -4.54 -6.16 18.37
N TYR A 91 -5.65 -6.12 17.68
CA TYR A 91 -6.91 -5.50 18.10
C TYR A 91 -7.91 -6.64 18.30
N PRO A 92 -8.18 -7.03 19.55
CA PRO A 92 -9.07 -8.15 19.82
C PRO A 92 -10.51 -7.84 19.40
N ALA A 93 -11.26 -8.88 19.08
CA ALA A 93 -12.70 -8.80 18.86
C ALA A 93 -13.41 -8.21 20.10
N GLU A 94 -14.56 -7.53 19.93
CA GLU A 94 -15.32 -6.94 21.05
C GLU A 94 -15.79 -8.01 22.02
N ASN A 95 -16.28 -9.13 21.52
CA ASN A 95 -16.61 -10.27 22.35
C ASN A 95 -15.33 -11.09 22.58
N LYS A 96 -14.79 -11.06 23.81
CA LYS A 96 -13.58 -11.79 24.23
C LYS A 96 -13.69 -13.31 24.12
N LYS A 97 -14.87 -13.85 23.81
CA LYS A 97 -15.03 -15.25 23.41
C LYS A 97 -14.33 -15.44 22.08
N LYS A 98 -14.02 -16.69 21.71
CA LYS A 98 -13.29 -17.07 20.49
C LYS A 98 -13.69 -16.22 19.27
N PRO A 99 -12.78 -15.47 18.64
CA PRO A 99 -13.10 -14.69 17.46
C PRO A 99 -13.58 -15.61 16.32
N VAL A 100 -14.51 -15.09 15.50
CA VAL A 100 -15.05 -15.83 14.33
C VAL A 100 -14.00 -15.95 13.24
N ALA A 101 -13.17 -14.92 13.09
CA ALA A 101 -12.07 -14.90 12.14
C ALA A 101 -10.93 -14.01 12.65
N ARG A 102 -9.75 -14.22 12.07
CA ARG A 102 -8.54 -13.45 12.34
C ARG A 102 -7.98 -12.90 11.04
N VAL A 103 -7.91 -11.57 10.91
CA VAL A 103 -7.51 -10.91 9.67
C VAL A 103 -6.33 -9.97 9.86
N ALA A 104 -5.49 -9.84 8.84
CA ALA A 104 -4.45 -8.81 8.81
C ALA A 104 -4.96 -7.57 8.09
N LEU A 105 -4.65 -6.37 8.61
CA LEU A 105 -4.99 -5.10 7.95
C LEU A 105 -3.76 -4.45 7.35
N LEU A 106 -3.83 -4.10 6.07
CA LEU A 106 -2.87 -3.21 5.42
C LEU A 106 -3.25 -1.76 5.70
N THR A 107 -2.48 -1.07 6.53
CA THR A 107 -2.77 0.32 6.95
C THR A 107 -2.37 1.38 5.92
N GLY A 108 -1.68 1.00 4.85
CA GLY A 108 -1.21 1.91 3.81
C GLY A 108 -0.06 2.84 4.25
N CYS A 109 0.70 3.35 3.28
CA CYS A 109 1.83 4.26 3.55
C CYS A 109 1.39 5.72 3.68
N VAL A 110 0.53 6.19 2.78
CA VAL A 110 -0.01 7.56 2.73
C VAL A 110 -1.23 7.69 3.63
N GLN A 111 -2.18 6.75 3.54
CA GLN A 111 -3.45 6.78 4.26
C GLN A 111 -3.29 6.93 5.78
N LYS A 112 -2.36 6.20 6.39
CA LYS A 112 -2.11 6.31 7.84
C LYS A 112 -1.56 7.67 8.30
N VAL A 113 -1.14 8.54 7.36
CA VAL A 113 -0.67 9.89 7.64
C VAL A 113 -1.79 10.91 7.44
N ILE A 114 -2.51 10.81 6.29
CA ILE A 114 -3.52 11.80 5.93
C ILE A 114 -4.91 11.49 6.48
N SER A 115 -5.25 10.21 6.63
CA SER A 115 -6.60 9.75 7.03
C SER A 115 -6.56 8.48 7.89
N PRO A 116 -5.87 8.48 9.05
CA PRO A 116 -5.77 7.31 9.94
C PRO A 116 -7.12 6.83 10.44
N GLN A 117 -8.13 7.71 10.52
CA GLN A 117 -9.49 7.38 10.93
C GLN A 117 -10.16 6.32 10.05
N ILE A 118 -9.74 6.17 8.78
CA ILE A 118 -10.25 5.09 7.91
C ILE A 118 -9.83 3.73 8.46
N ASN A 119 -8.55 3.57 8.81
CA ASN A 119 -8.06 2.32 9.40
C ASN A 119 -8.73 2.01 10.74
N GLU A 120 -9.00 3.04 11.55
CA GLU A 120 -9.71 2.86 12.82
C GLU A 120 -11.15 2.45 12.63
N ALA A 121 -11.86 3.07 11.70
CA ALA A 121 -13.22 2.69 11.37
C ALA A 121 -13.27 1.24 10.87
N THR A 122 -12.31 0.85 10.02
CA THR A 122 -12.15 -0.53 9.56
C THR A 122 -11.95 -1.50 10.73
N ILE A 123 -11.04 -1.19 11.65
CA ILE A 123 -10.79 -2.05 12.84
C ILE A 123 -12.03 -2.14 13.71
N ARG A 124 -12.69 -1.01 14.01
CA ARG A 124 -13.94 -1.02 14.81
C ARG A 124 -15.03 -1.84 14.15
N LEU A 125 -15.21 -1.71 12.84
CA LEU A 125 -16.20 -2.48 12.09
C LEU A 125 -15.93 -3.98 12.22
N LEU A 126 -14.70 -4.41 11.94
CA LEU A 126 -14.32 -5.82 12.00
C LEU A 126 -14.44 -6.38 13.44
N ASN A 127 -13.99 -5.62 14.45
CA ASN A 127 -14.09 -6.06 15.85
C ASN A 127 -15.55 -6.21 16.33
N ARG A 128 -16.49 -5.35 15.87
CA ARG A 128 -17.93 -5.49 16.12
C ARG A 128 -18.52 -6.77 15.54
N HIS A 129 -17.97 -7.22 14.41
CA HIS A 129 -18.32 -8.51 13.81
C HIS A 129 -17.55 -9.69 14.40
N ASN A 130 -16.98 -9.52 15.59
CA ASN A 130 -16.21 -10.53 16.32
C ASN A 130 -14.99 -11.06 15.55
N ILE A 131 -14.35 -10.20 14.76
CA ILE A 131 -13.14 -10.48 13.99
C ILE A 131 -11.93 -9.84 14.67
N GLU A 132 -10.90 -10.63 14.95
CA GLU A 132 -9.63 -10.13 15.44
C GLU A 132 -8.82 -9.51 14.31
N VAL A 133 -8.25 -8.31 14.52
CA VAL A 133 -7.46 -7.61 13.52
C VAL A 133 -5.99 -7.52 13.94
N VAL A 134 -5.11 -7.97 13.06
CA VAL A 134 -3.66 -7.91 13.24
C VAL A 134 -3.05 -6.86 12.30
N VAL A 135 -2.15 -6.04 12.84
CA VAL A 135 -1.38 -5.04 12.07
C VAL A 135 0.11 -5.34 12.24
N PRO A 136 0.73 -6.16 11.36
CA PRO A 136 2.14 -6.50 11.48
C PRO A 136 3.03 -5.27 11.31
N LYS A 137 4.00 -5.08 12.22
CA LYS A 137 4.88 -3.89 12.22
C LYS A 137 5.80 -3.82 11.00
N GLN A 138 6.13 -4.96 10.41
CA GLN A 138 7.00 -5.08 9.23
C GLN A 138 6.33 -4.57 7.96
N ILE A 139 5.00 -4.59 7.91
CA ILE A 139 4.22 -4.14 6.74
C ILE A 139 4.11 -2.62 6.77
N LYS A 140 4.68 -1.95 5.77
CA LYS A 140 4.70 -0.48 5.68
C LYS A 140 4.00 0.06 4.44
N CYS A 141 4.20 -0.58 3.29
CA CYS A 141 3.68 -0.19 1.98
C CYS A 141 3.31 -1.44 1.19
N CYS A 142 2.29 -1.35 0.34
CA CYS A 142 1.93 -2.43 -0.59
C CYS A 142 2.97 -2.63 -1.72
N GLY A 143 3.75 -1.59 -2.05
CA GLY A 143 4.72 -1.62 -3.16
C GLY A 143 4.15 -1.20 -4.52
N SER A 144 2.84 -0.99 -4.61
CA SER A 144 2.12 -0.66 -5.86
C SER A 144 2.73 0.51 -6.63
N LEU A 145 3.05 1.62 -5.95
CA LEU A 145 3.61 2.80 -6.60
C LEU A 145 4.91 2.49 -7.35
N ASN A 146 5.83 1.77 -6.70
CA ASN A 146 7.11 1.43 -7.33
C ASN A 146 6.91 0.46 -8.50
N HIS A 147 5.98 -0.47 -8.39
CA HIS A 147 5.60 -1.37 -9.47
C HIS A 147 5.07 -0.60 -10.68
N HIS A 148 4.10 0.28 -10.49
CA HIS A 148 3.53 1.09 -11.56
C HIS A 148 4.48 2.19 -12.08
N LEU A 149 5.54 2.52 -11.36
CA LEU A 149 6.63 3.34 -11.87
C LEU A 149 7.67 2.54 -12.68
N GLY A 150 7.52 1.21 -12.82
CA GLY A 150 8.50 0.34 -13.48
C GLY A 150 9.76 0.07 -12.64
N LYS A 151 9.81 0.50 -11.38
CA LYS A 151 10.92 0.26 -10.45
C LYS A 151 10.85 -1.14 -9.85
N GLU A 152 10.95 -2.13 -10.71
CA GLU A 152 10.68 -3.54 -10.44
C GLU A 152 11.47 -4.09 -9.24
N GLN A 153 12.79 -3.83 -9.18
CA GLN A 153 13.62 -4.32 -8.07
C GLN A 153 13.12 -3.80 -6.70
N SER A 154 12.84 -2.51 -6.60
CA SER A 154 12.34 -1.89 -5.36
C SER A 154 10.94 -2.40 -4.99
N ALA A 155 10.08 -2.62 -5.98
CA ALA A 155 8.77 -3.21 -5.79
C ALA A 155 8.87 -4.65 -5.29
N HIS A 156 9.67 -5.49 -5.93
CA HIS A 156 9.86 -6.90 -5.58
C HIS A 156 10.43 -7.08 -4.16
N LEU A 157 11.39 -6.25 -3.74
CA LEU A 157 11.89 -6.28 -2.35
C LEU A 157 10.76 -6.00 -1.34
N THR A 158 9.89 -5.04 -1.65
CA THR A 158 8.72 -4.74 -0.81
C THR A 158 7.72 -5.89 -0.81
N PHE A 159 7.42 -6.45 -1.97
CA PHE A 159 6.50 -7.58 -2.12
C PHE A 159 7.00 -8.82 -1.37
N LYS A 160 8.25 -9.21 -1.57
CA LYS A 160 8.85 -10.37 -0.89
C LYS A 160 8.79 -10.24 0.63
N ARG A 161 9.09 -9.05 1.18
CA ARG A 161 8.95 -8.78 2.61
C ARG A 161 7.50 -8.92 3.08
N ASN A 162 6.54 -8.36 2.35
CA ASN A 162 5.13 -8.42 2.69
C ASN A 162 4.62 -9.86 2.65
N ILE A 163 4.93 -10.58 1.57
CA ILE A 163 4.57 -11.99 1.39
C ILE A 163 5.11 -12.84 2.54
N SER A 164 6.40 -12.72 2.87
CA SER A 164 7.01 -13.47 3.96
C SER A 164 6.35 -13.14 5.30
N THR A 165 6.14 -11.85 5.60
CA THR A 165 5.54 -11.44 6.88
C THR A 165 4.12 -11.99 7.06
N TRP A 166 3.26 -11.89 6.05
CA TRP A 166 1.89 -12.40 6.14
C TRP A 166 1.83 -13.92 6.07
N TYR A 167 2.72 -14.55 5.31
CA TYR A 167 2.79 -16.00 5.24
C TYR A 167 3.25 -16.62 6.58
N ASP A 168 4.22 -16.00 7.25
CA ASP A 168 4.65 -16.38 8.58
C ASP A 168 3.53 -16.21 9.62
N GLU A 169 2.76 -15.11 9.52
CA GLU A 169 1.60 -14.87 10.39
C GLU A 169 0.50 -15.93 10.13
N TYR A 170 0.26 -16.27 8.87
CA TYR A 170 -0.67 -17.33 8.46
C TYR A 170 -0.29 -18.68 9.05
N LEU A 171 0.98 -19.07 8.95
CA LEU A 171 1.45 -20.36 9.45
C LEU A 171 1.47 -20.46 10.98
N LYS A 172 1.89 -19.38 11.66
CA LYS A 172 2.08 -19.40 13.13
C LYS A 172 0.79 -19.24 13.92
N ASN A 173 -0.09 -18.38 13.46
CA ASN A 173 -1.23 -17.92 14.27
C ASN A 173 -2.58 -18.12 13.55
N GLY A 174 -2.56 -18.60 12.32
CA GLY A 174 -3.73 -18.61 11.46
C GLY A 174 -4.08 -17.21 10.93
N LEU A 175 -4.55 -17.14 9.70
CA LEU A 175 -4.99 -15.90 9.07
C LEU A 175 -6.04 -16.24 8.02
N ASP A 176 -7.27 -15.74 8.22
CA ASP A 176 -8.40 -16.04 7.32
C ASP A 176 -8.44 -15.09 6.13
N ALA A 177 -8.01 -13.83 6.31
CA ALA A 177 -7.92 -12.85 5.23
C ALA A 177 -6.87 -11.76 5.49
N ILE A 178 -6.49 -11.08 4.40
CA ILE A 178 -5.71 -9.84 4.42
C ILE A 178 -6.61 -8.74 3.86
N ILE A 179 -6.96 -7.79 4.71
CA ILE A 179 -7.90 -6.73 4.37
C ILE A 179 -7.16 -5.51 3.83
N SER A 180 -7.60 -5.03 2.66
CA SER A 180 -7.23 -3.73 2.12
C SER A 180 -8.45 -2.83 2.07
N ASN A 181 -8.33 -1.62 2.63
CA ASN A 181 -9.34 -0.56 2.55
C ASN A 181 -8.93 0.53 1.54
N THR A 182 -8.03 0.19 0.62
CA THR A 182 -7.53 1.06 -0.45
C THR A 182 -7.44 0.24 -1.74
N SER A 183 -8.29 0.52 -2.73
CA SER A 183 -8.45 -0.25 -3.96
C SER A 183 -7.12 -0.48 -4.72
N GLY A 184 -6.32 0.57 -4.93
CA GLY A 184 -5.04 0.46 -5.62
C GLY A 184 -4.03 -0.43 -4.91
N CYS A 185 -4.02 -0.45 -3.57
CA CYS A 185 -3.22 -1.40 -2.81
C CYS A 185 -3.78 -2.81 -2.90
N GLY A 186 -5.10 -2.98 -2.74
CA GLY A 186 -5.79 -4.26 -2.82
C GLY A 186 -5.57 -4.96 -4.16
N THR A 187 -5.70 -4.24 -5.27
CA THR A 187 -5.44 -4.76 -6.62
C THR A 187 -4.03 -5.34 -6.74
N THR A 188 -3.02 -4.62 -6.27
CA THR A 188 -1.62 -5.09 -6.33
C THR A 188 -1.39 -6.30 -5.42
N LEU A 189 -1.99 -6.35 -4.22
CA LEU A 189 -1.87 -7.51 -3.35
C LEU A 189 -2.50 -8.76 -3.98
N LYS A 190 -3.67 -8.61 -4.59
CA LYS A 190 -4.36 -9.70 -5.33
C LYS A 190 -3.53 -10.20 -6.51
N ASP A 191 -2.64 -9.36 -7.04
CA ASP A 191 -1.79 -9.66 -8.19
C ASP A 191 -0.41 -10.25 -7.82
N TYR A 192 -0.05 -10.33 -6.54
CA TYR A 192 1.23 -10.92 -6.12
C TYR A 192 1.45 -12.33 -6.67
N GLY A 193 0.40 -13.17 -6.71
CA GLY A 193 0.46 -14.52 -7.28
C GLY A 193 0.85 -14.54 -8.74
N PHE A 194 0.35 -13.61 -9.54
CA PHE A 194 0.74 -13.44 -10.94
C PHE A 194 2.17 -12.90 -11.07
N ILE A 195 2.52 -11.87 -10.31
CA ILE A 195 3.86 -11.24 -10.35
C ILE A 195 4.95 -12.28 -10.04
N PHE A 196 4.73 -13.16 -9.07
CA PHE A 196 5.69 -14.18 -8.65
C PHE A 196 5.44 -15.57 -9.26
N ARG A 197 4.65 -15.69 -10.33
CA ARG A 197 4.30 -17.00 -10.95
C ARG A 197 5.51 -17.81 -11.41
N SER A 198 6.61 -17.16 -11.73
CA SER A 198 7.87 -17.80 -12.19
C SER A 198 8.96 -17.83 -11.11
N ASP A 199 8.75 -17.26 -9.93
CA ASP A 199 9.72 -17.27 -8.82
C ASP A 199 9.59 -18.60 -8.05
N LYS A 200 10.66 -19.40 -8.04
CA LYS A 200 10.66 -20.75 -7.43
C LYS A 200 10.35 -20.71 -5.91
N ASP A 201 10.85 -19.68 -5.21
CA ASP A 201 10.76 -19.58 -3.75
C ASP A 201 9.46 -18.91 -3.29
N PHE A 202 8.94 -17.97 -4.08
CA PHE A 202 7.82 -17.13 -3.69
C PHE A 202 6.49 -17.50 -4.35
N LYS A 203 6.48 -18.27 -5.46
CA LYS A 203 5.26 -18.63 -6.21
C LYS A 203 4.11 -19.12 -5.31
N LYS A 204 4.36 -20.15 -4.49
CA LYS A 204 3.32 -20.73 -3.60
C LYS A 204 2.86 -19.74 -2.52
N LYS A 205 3.81 -19.05 -1.89
CA LYS A 205 3.52 -18.06 -0.85
C LYS A 205 2.73 -16.87 -1.40
N ALA A 206 3.17 -16.32 -2.54
CA ALA A 206 2.51 -15.20 -3.20
C ALA A 206 1.08 -15.55 -3.63
N LYS A 207 0.87 -16.72 -4.21
CA LYS A 207 -0.47 -17.23 -4.58
C LYS A 207 -1.39 -17.27 -3.35
N LYS A 208 -0.93 -17.86 -2.22
CA LYS A 208 -1.70 -17.92 -0.99
C LYS A 208 -2.06 -16.53 -0.45
N ILE A 209 -1.12 -15.58 -0.46
CA ILE A 209 -1.37 -14.20 -0.01
C ILE A 209 -2.38 -13.48 -0.92
N SER A 210 -2.30 -13.69 -2.24
CA SER A 210 -3.28 -13.14 -3.19
C SER A 210 -4.69 -13.68 -2.92
N GLU A 211 -4.84 -14.98 -2.66
CA GLU A 211 -6.12 -15.64 -2.35
C GLU A 211 -6.73 -15.14 -1.05
N LEU A 212 -5.89 -14.90 -0.03
CA LEU A 212 -6.31 -14.33 1.26
C LEU A 212 -6.67 -12.84 1.18
N THR A 213 -6.25 -12.11 0.14
CA THR A 213 -6.49 -10.68 0.04
C THR A 213 -7.95 -10.38 -0.35
N LYS A 214 -8.59 -9.56 0.49
CA LYS A 214 -9.99 -9.11 0.30
C LYS A 214 -10.06 -7.58 0.45
N ASP A 215 -10.97 -6.97 -0.28
CA ASP A 215 -11.39 -5.59 -0.01
C ASP A 215 -12.44 -5.60 1.11
N ILE A 216 -12.56 -4.47 1.82
CA ILE A 216 -13.58 -4.29 2.84
C ILE A 216 -14.87 -3.81 2.21
#